data_ccb0c0537744c8b378b046ade7a5c41e
#
_entry.id   ccb0c0537744c8b378b046ade7a5c41e
#
_cell.length_a   1.000
_cell.length_b   1.000
_cell.length_c   1.000
_cell.angle_alpha   90.00
_cell.angle_beta   90.00
_cell.angle_gamma   90.00
#
_symmetry.space_group_name_H-M   'P 1'
#
loop_
_entity.id
_entity.type
_entity.pdbx_description
1 polymer ?
#
loop_
_entity_poly.entity_id
_entity_poly.type
_entity_poly.pdbx_seq_one_letter_code
_entity_poly.pdbx_strand_id
1 'polypeptide(L)'
;DEYETYTALPENFIVYRGVTSGRNPNGMSWTREYDKAEWFSNRFGEGYVLEGTVNKKDTLAFFNRRGEEEVVIEAKNVQNKQKI
;
A
#
# COMPACT_ATOMS: atom_id res chain seq x y z
N ASP A 1 -11.43 -6.49 14.41
CA ASP A 1 -12.03 -5.67 13.38
C ASP A 1 -11.04 -4.65 12.83
N GLU A 2 -11.47 -3.86 11.88
CA GLU A 2 -10.57 -2.92 11.20
C GLU A 2 -10.01 -1.86 12.15
N TYR A 3 -10.81 -1.38 13.09
CA TYR A 3 -10.37 -0.39 14.07
C TYR A 3 -9.28 -0.96 14.99
N GLU A 4 -9.49 -2.17 15.49
CA GLU A 4 -8.51 -2.81 16.35
C GLU A 4 -7.21 -3.06 15.60
N THR A 5 -7.30 -3.50 14.34
CA THR A 5 -6.12 -3.72 13.52
C THR A 5 -5.38 -2.40 13.28
N TYR A 6 -6.12 -1.33 13.00
CA TYR A 6 -5.53 -0.02 12.80
C TYR A 6 -4.78 0.46 14.06
N THR A 7 -5.41 0.35 15.23
CA THR A 7 -4.78 0.81 16.46
C THR A 7 -3.54 -0.01 16.83
N ALA A 8 -3.47 -1.25 16.38
CA ALA A 8 -2.32 -2.11 16.61
C ALA A 8 -1.16 -1.86 15.66
N LEU A 9 -1.34 -1.03 14.61
CA LEU A 9 -0.28 -0.72 13.68
C LEU A 9 0.84 0.06 14.38
N PRO A 10 2.11 -0.19 14.03
CA PRO A 10 3.20 0.66 14.51
C PRO A 10 3.05 2.08 13.99
N GLU A 11 3.72 3.02 14.63
CA GLU A 11 3.65 4.42 14.25
C GLU A 11 4.11 4.65 12.81
N ASN A 12 5.14 3.93 12.38
CA ASN A 12 5.62 3.95 11.00
C ASN A 12 5.64 2.52 10.49
N PHE A 13 5.22 2.31 9.26
CA PHE A 13 5.22 0.97 8.69
C PHE A 13 5.42 1.03 7.17
N ILE A 14 5.81 -0.12 6.61
CA ILE A 14 6.08 -0.26 5.18
C ILE A 14 4.80 -0.64 4.45
N VAL A 15 4.60 -0.02 3.30
CA VAL A 15 3.49 -0.35 2.41
C VAL A 15 4.01 -0.59 0.99
N TYR A 16 3.22 -1.29 0.21
CA TYR A 16 3.56 -1.65 -1.16
C TYR A 16 2.40 -1.29 -2.08
N ARG A 17 2.74 -0.95 -3.32
CA ARG A 17 1.73 -0.70 -4.35
C ARG A 17 2.16 -1.41 -5.62
N GLY A 18 1.29 -2.28 -6.13
CA GLY A 18 1.51 -2.90 -7.43
C GLY A 18 1.07 -1.95 -8.52
N VAL A 19 1.96 -1.65 -9.45
CA VAL A 19 1.68 -0.76 -10.56
C VAL A 19 1.71 -1.57 -11.84
N THR A 20 0.56 -1.67 -12.50
CA THR A 20 0.48 -2.35 -13.80
C THR A 20 0.85 -1.36 -14.90
N SER A 21 1.23 -1.91 -16.06
CA SER A 21 1.57 -1.09 -17.22
C SER A 21 0.46 -0.09 -17.53
N GLY A 22 0.81 1.18 -17.66
CA GLY A 22 -0.15 2.24 -17.97
C GLY A 22 -0.93 2.77 -16.79
N ARG A 23 -0.71 2.27 -15.58
CA ARG A 23 -1.41 2.74 -14.40
C ARG A 23 -0.61 3.80 -13.65
N ASN A 24 -1.34 4.62 -12.89
CA ASN A 24 -0.75 5.71 -12.13
C ASN A 24 0.01 5.19 -10.90
N PRO A 25 1.34 5.41 -10.80
CA PRO A 25 2.10 4.99 -9.62
C PRO A 25 1.77 5.81 -8.37
N ASN A 26 1.11 6.94 -8.52
CA ASN A 26 0.80 7.84 -7.41
C ASN A 26 -0.63 7.68 -6.89
N GLY A 27 -1.22 6.51 -7.07
CA GLY A 27 -2.55 6.24 -6.53
C GLY A 27 -2.56 6.21 -5.01
N MET A 28 -3.76 6.22 -4.44
CA MET A 28 -3.96 6.32 -2.98
C MET A 28 -4.07 4.97 -2.28
N SER A 29 -4.21 3.88 -3.02
CA SER A 29 -4.40 2.56 -2.42
C SER A 29 -3.07 1.81 -2.34
N TRP A 30 -2.69 1.43 -1.14
CA TRP A 30 -1.46 0.71 -0.85
C TRP A 30 -1.79 -0.49 0.03
N THR A 31 -0.89 -1.45 0.13
CA THR A 31 -1.09 -2.62 0.97
C THR A 31 0.15 -2.90 1.81
N ARG A 32 -0.04 -3.50 2.98
CA ARG A 32 1.07 -3.99 3.79
C ARG A 32 1.56 -5.37 3.31
N GLU A 33 0.83 -5.98 2.39
CA GLU A 33 1.11 -7.33 1.90
C GLU A 33 1.87 -7.27 0.57
N TYR A 34 3.14 -7.60 0.58
CA TYR A 34 3.95 -7.61 -0.65
C TYR A 34 3.34 -8.51 -1.72
N ASP A 35 2.86 -9.69 -1.34
CA ASP A 35 2.31 -10.65 -2.30
C ASP A 35 1.10 -10.10 -3.05
N LYS A 36 0.29 -9.30 -2.36
CA LYS A 36 -0.87 -8.66 -2.99
C LYS A 36 -0.44 -7.62 -4.01
N ALA A 37 0.58 -6.82 -3.65
CA ALA A 37 1.10 -5.82 -4.56
C ALA A 37 1.73 -6.48 -5.79
N GLU A 38 2.48 -7.54 -5.60
CA GLU A 38 3.11 -8.28 -6.68
C GLU A 38 2.06 -8.86 -7.62
N TRP A 39 1.05 -9.51 -7.06
CA TRP A 39 -0.03 -10.06 -7.87
C TRP A 39 -0.68 -8.97 -8.72
N PHE A 40 -0.96 -7.83 -8.09
CA PHE A 40 -1.61 -6.72 -8.78
C PHE A 40 -0.72 -6.16 -9.90
N SER A 41 0.59 -6.08 -9.65
CA SER A 41 1.53 -5.55 -10.65
C SER A 41 1.59 -6.41 -11.91
N ASN A 42 1.34 -7.71 -11.78
CA ASN A 42 1.42 -8.65 -12.90
C ASN A 42 0.07 -8.96 -13.53
N ARG A 43 -0.99 -8.28 -13.07
CA ARG A 43 -2.36 -8.63 -13.47
C ARG A 43 -2.62 -8.45 -14.96
N PHE A 44 -2.09 -7.41 -15.55
CA PHE A 44 -2.32 -7.08 -16.97
C PHE A 44 -1.03 -7.01 -17.76
N GLY A 45 -0.03 -7.79 -17.38
CA GLY A 45 1.26 -7.80 -18.03
C GLY A 45 2.37 -7.36 -17.11
N GLU A 46 3.45 -6.86 -17.66
CA GLU A 46 4.59 -6.46 -16.87
C GLU A 46 4.31 -5.19 -16.09
N GLY A 47 4.48 -5.27 -14.80
CA GLY A 47 4.37 -4.13 -13.90
C GLY A 47 5.53 -4.14 -12.93
N TYR A 48 5.38 -3.37 -11.87
CA TYR A 48 6.39 -3.33 -10.82
C TYR A 48 5.74 -3.03 -9.48
N VAL A 49 6.50 -3.22 -8.41
CA VAL A 49 6.04 -2.94 -7.06
C VAL A 49 6.80 -1.73 -6.53
N LEU A 50 6.07 -0.77 -5.99
CA LEU A 50 6.65 0.33 -5.24
C LEU A 50 6.59 -0.01 -3.75
N GLU A 51 7.67 0.30 -3.05
CA GLU A 51 7.73 0.20 -1.60
C GLU A 51 7.84 1.59 -1.04
N GLY A 52 7.17 1.85 0.07
CA GLY A 52 7.28 3.13 0.74
C GLY A 52 7.04 3.01 2.22
N THR A 53 7.34 4.07 2.95
CA THR A 53 7.12 4.14 4.40
C THR A 53 6.05 5.18 4.67
N VAL A 54 5.11 4.86 5.56
CA VAL A 54 4.04 5.78 5.94
C VAL A 54 4.00 5.94 7.45
N ASN A 55 3.54 7.11 7.89
CA ASN A 55 3.24 7.34 9.29
C ASN A 55 1.75 7.06 9.49
N LYS A 56 1.43 6.35 10.56
CA LYS A 56 0.07 5.96 10.87
C LYS A 56 -0.91 7.13 10.86
N LYS A 57 -0.49 8.27 11.38
CA LYS A 57 -1.37 9.45 11.47
C LYS A 57 -1.71 10.05 10.11
N ASP A 58 -0.95 9.74 9.06
CA ASP A 58 -1.17 10.26 7.71
C ASP A 58 -2.10 9.35 6.90
N THR A 59 -2.48 8.19 7.42
CA THR A 59 -3.39 7.31 6.70
C THR A 59 -4.82 7.85 6.77
N LEU A 60 -5.51 7.81 5.63
CA LEU A 60 -6.89 8.26 5.54
C LEU A 60 -7.86 7.18 5.93
N ALA A 61 -7.53 5.92 5.62
CA ALA A 61 -8.37 4.77 5.94
C ALA A 61 -7.52 3.51 5.94
N PHE A 62 -7.98 2.50 6.66
CA PHE A 62 -7.35 1.19 6.68
C PHE A 62 -8.44 0.13 6.59
N PHE A 63 -8.31 -0.78 5.63
CA PHE A 63 -9.27 -1.85 5.39
C PHE A 63 -8.55 -3.19 5.49
N ASN A 64 -9.02 -4.05 6.37
CA ASN A 64 -8.45 -5.40 6.53
C ASN A 64 -9.47 -6.46 6.15
N ARG A 65 -10.03 -6.33 4.96
CA ARG A 65 -11.00 -7.29 4.46
C ARG A 65 -10.26 -8.45 3.80
N ARG A 66 -10.60 -9.67 4.21
CA ARG A 66 -10.00 -10.88 3.63
C ARG A 66 -8.47 -10.89 3.75
N GLY A 67 -7.94 -10.20 4.77
CA GLY A 67 -6.50 -10.16 4.97
C GLY A 67 -5.73 -9.30 3.99
N GLU A 68 -6.39 -8.41 3.27
CA GLU A 68 -5.71 -7.59 2.26
C GLU A 68 -4.93 -6.40 2.83
N GLU A 69 -5.27 -5.97 4.03
CA GLU A 69 -4.59 -4.87 4.73
C GLU A 69 -4.36 -3.65 3.82
N GLU A 70 -5.45 -3.19 3.22
CA GLU A 70 -5.39 -2.01 2.35
C GLU A 70 -5.23 -0.74 3.17
N VAL A 71 -4.28 0.10 2.76
CA VAL A 71 -4.02 1.40 3.37
C VAL A 71 -4.34 2.48 2.34
N VAL A 72 -5.24 3.38 2.69
CA VAL A 72 -5.56 4.53 1.83
C VAL A 72 -4.81 5.74 2.37
N ILE A 73 -3.94 6.31 1.54
CA ILE A 73 -3.09 7.43 1.94
C ILE A 73 -2.74 8.23 0.69
N GLU A 74 -2.63 9.55 0.84
CA GLU A 74 -2.18 10.38 -0.27
C GLU A 74 -0.74 10.05 -0.62
N ALA A 75 -0.45 9.94 -1.93
CA ALA A 75 0.87 9.53 -2.39
C ALA A 75 1.98 10.46 -1.89
N LYS A 76 1.69 11.75 -1.71
CA LYS A 76 2.66 12.71 -1.20
C LYS A 76 3.11 12.40 0.23
N ASN A 77 2.31 11.65 0.97
CA ASN A 77 2.62 11.28 2.35
C ASN A 77 3.31 9.92 2.47
N VAL A 78 3.53 9.25 1.35
CA VAL A 78 4.33 8.02 1.33
C VAL A 78 5.77 8.42 1.12
N GLN A 79 6.63 8.09 2.07
CA GLN A 79 8.04 8.49 2.07
C GLN A 79 8.94 7.37 1.60
N ASN A 80 10.12 7.74 1.11
CA ASN A 80 11.14 6.78 0.69
C ASN A 80 10.64 5.79 -0.36
N LYS A 81 9.81 6.28 -1.29
CA LYS A 81 9.27 5.43 -2.35
C LYS A 81 10.39 4.92 -3.24
N GLN A 82 10.39 3.63 -3.49
CA GLN A 82 11.36 3.01 -4.39
C GLN A 82 10.73 1.83 -5.11
N LYS A 83 11.16 1.65 -6.34
CA LYS A 83 10.76 0.53 -7.16
C LYS A 83 11.59 -0.68 -6.77
N ILE A 84 10.92 -1.79 -6.47
CA ILE A 84 11.61 -3.01 -6.06
C ILE A 84 11.31 -4.19 -6.97
#